data_1d54cf7c1e27812348a6742b84557013
#
_entry.id   1d54cf7c1e27812348a6742b84557013
#
_cell.length_a   1.000
_cell.length_b   1.000
_cell.length_c   1.000
_cell.angle_alpha   90.00
_cell.angle_beta   90.00
_cell.angle_gamma   90.00
#
_symmetry.space_group_name_H-M   'P 1'
#
loop_
_entity.id
_entity.type
_entity.pdbx_description
1 polymer ?
#
loop_
_entity_poly.entity_id
_entity_poly.type
_entity_poly.pdbx_seq_one_letter_code
_entity_poly.pdbx_strand_id
1 'polypeptide(L)'
;MLKSMSIYFLLLVFLACNGNKTEPTAPNAPIEKDLLTDSTYDEKMVLQFGADSFGMKQYVMAFLKKGPNRNQDSSTVEALQKGHMENINKMAASGKLVLAGPFMDDGDMRGVFIFNVSSLEEARRLTEKDPAVVAGRLTMELHPWYGSAALIPVNAIHKKLARKPI
;
A
#
# COMPACT_ATOMS: atom_id res chain seq x y z
N MET A 1 70.52 45.41 -17.12
CA MET A 1 70.27 44.29 -16.18
C MET A 1 68.78 43.94 -16.22
N LEU A 2 68.38 43.01 -17.09
CA LEU A 2 67.00 42.59 -17.27
C LEU A 2 66.78 41.35 -16.42
N LYS A 3 65.85 41.41 -15.42
CA LYS A 3 65.42 40.22 -14.66
C LYS A 3 64.25 39.58 -15.35
N SER A 4 64.46 38.34 -15.82
CA SER A 4 63.50 37.45 -16.37
C SER A 4 62.50 37.03 -15.31
N MET A 5 61.20 37.22 -15.55
CA MET A 5 60.10 36.80 -14.68
C MET A 5 59.42 35.56 -15.32
N SER A 6 59.72 34.40 -14.75
CA SER A 6 59.16 33.12 -15.19
C SER A 6 57.73 32.97 -14.71
N ILE A 7 56.76 32.90 -15.61
CA ILE A 7 55.36 32.67 -15.37
C ILE A 7 55.12 31.16 -15.34
N TYR A 8 54.87 30.63 -14.13
CA TYR A 8 54.37 29.24 -13.98
C TYR A 8 52.89 29.21 -14.29
N PHE A 9 52.55 28.53 -15.40
CA PHE A 9 51.18 28.26 -15.77
C PHE A 9 50.71 27.01 -15.06
N LEU A 10 49.88 27.22 -14.00
CA LEU A 10 49.31 26.13 -13.23
C LEU A 10 48.08 25.57 -13.96
N LEU A 11 48.25 24.37 -14.54
CA LEU A 11 47.20 23.66 -15.24
C LEU A 11 46.26 23.00 -14.19
N LEU A 12 45.10 23.60 -13.95
CA LEU A 12 44.03 23.04 -13.12
C LEU A 12 43.26 21.98 -13.94
N VAL A 13 43.53 20.71 -13.65
CA VAL A 13 42.77 19.58 -14.17
C VAL A 13 41.46 19.48 -13.35
N PHE A 14 40.35 19.89 -13.95
CA PHE A 14 39.02 19.60 -13.40
C PHE A 14 38.68 18.12 -13.67
N LEU A 15 38.77 17.28 -12.61
CA LEU A 15 38.13 15.96 -12.61
C LEU A 15 36.62 16.17 -12.50
N ALA A 16 35.92 16.07 -13.64
CA ALA A 16 34.47 15.97 -13.65
C ALA A 16 34.06 14.58 -13.12
N CYS A 17 33.67 14.50 -11.85
CA CYS A 17 32.95 13.35 -11.33
C CYS A 17 31.57 13.29 -11.99
N ASN A 18 31.43 12.46 -13.00
CA ASN A 18 30.13 12.11 -13.60
C ASN A 18 29.38 11.19 -12.62
N GLY A 19 28.79 11.78 -11.59
CA GLY A 19 27.83 11.09 -10.72
C GLY A 19 26.56 10.86 -11.54
N ASN A 20 26.34 9.63 -12.00
CA ASN A 20 25.05 9.19 -12.50
C ASN A 20 24.02 9.35 -11.35
N LYS A 21 23.39 10.53 -11.28
CA LYS A 21 22.14 10.71 -10.54
C LYS A 21 21.07 9.98 -11.35
N THR A 22 20.69 8.78 -10.93
CA THR A 22 19.42 8.18 -11.34
C THR A 22 18.33 9.13 -10.88
N GLU A 23 17.78 9.92 -11.80
CA GLU A 23 16.55 10.68 -11.57
C GLU A 23 15.47 9.72 -11.10
N PRO A 24 14.69 10.06 -10.05
CA PRO A 24 13.52 9.28 -9.69
C PRO A 24 12.58 9.27 -10.89
N THR A 25 12.31 8.09 -11.42
CA THR A 25 11.35 7.87 -12.50
C THR A 25 10.04 8.55 -12.14
N ALA A 26 9.54 9.41 -13.03
CA ALA A 26 8.31 10.16 -12.83
C ALA A 26 7.16 9.22 -12.40
N PRO A 27 6.31 9.60 -11.43
CA PRO A 27 5.25 8.75 -10.88
C PRO A 27 4.18 8.33 -11.91
N ASN A 28 4.24 8.85 -13.14
CA ASN A 28 3.31 8.57 -14.24
C ASN A 28 4.01 7.99 -15.48
N ALA A 29 5.16 7.32 -15.33
CA ALA A 29 5.73 6.57 -16.44
C ALA A 29 4.68 5.58 -16.97
N PRO A 30 4.47 5.45 -18.31
CA PRO A 30 3.53 4.48 -18.86
C PRO A 30 3.90 3.08 -18.33
N ILE A 31 2.91 2.34 -17.82
CA ILE A 31 3.10 0.94 -17.43
C ILE A 31 3.65 0.22 -18.66
N GLU A 32 4.81 -0.41 -18.50
CA GLU A 32 5.54 -1.03 -19.60
C GLU A 32 4.62 -2.03 -20.32
N LYS A 33 4.63 -1.93 -21.64
CA LYS A 33 3.69 -2.60 -22.56
C LYS A 33 3.59 -4.12 -22.33
N ASP A 34 4.62 -4.74 -21.77
CA ASP A 34 4.68 -6.20 -21.54
C ASP A 34 3.72 -6.74 -20.46
N LEU A 35 3.23 -5.89 -19.54
CA LEU A 35 2.23 -6.30 -18.56
C LEU A 35 0.80 -6.27 -19.10
N LEU A 36 0.58 -5.61 -20.25
CA LEU A 36 -0.74 -5.36 -20.82
C LEU A 36 -0.86 -5.75 -22.31
N THR A 37 0.14 -6.43 -22.87
CA THR A 37 0.18 -6.73 -24.31
C THR A 37 -0.75 -7.85 -24.76
N ASP A 38 -1.20 -8.70 -23.83
CA ASP A 38 -2.20 -9.71 -24.15
C ASP A 38 -3.54 -9.33 -23.50
N SER A 39 -4.42 -8.71 -24.27
CA SER A 39 -5.79 -8.41 -23.87
C SER A 39 -6.74 -9.60 -24.07
N THR A 40 -6.18 -10.79 -24.26
CA THR A 40 -6.94 -12.01 -24.46
C THR A 40 -7.59 -12.43 -23.14
N TYR A 41 -8.87 -12.79 -23.21
CA TYR A 41 -9.61 -13.35 -22.08
C TYR A 41 -8.89 -14.62 -21.56
N ASP A 42 -8.55 -14.61 -20.25
CA ASP A 42 -7.86 -15.71 -19.58
C ASP A 42 -8.82 -16.41 -18.59
N GLU A 43 -9.38 -17.51 -19.02
CA GLU A 43 -10.31 -18.31 -18.20
C GLU A 43 -9.67 -18.83 -16.91
N LYS A 44 -8.35 -19.11 -16.90
CA LYS A 44 -7.65 -19.58 -15.70
C LYS A 44 -7.58 -18.48 -14.65
N MET A 45 -7.30 -17.24 -15.06
CA MET A 45 -7.32 -16.09 -14.17
C MET A 45 -8.72 -15.81 -13.63
N VAL A 46 -9.74 -15.91 -14.49
CA VAL A 46 -11.14 -15.76 -14.08
C VAL A 46 -11.49 -16.73 -12.96
N LEU A 47 -11.20 -18.01 -13.14
CA LEU A 47 -11.45 -19.04 -12.12
C LEU A 47 -10.60 -18.82 -10.85
N GLN A 48 -9.32 -18.51 -11.03
CA GLN A 48 -8.39 -18.31 -9.91
C GLN A 48 -8.79 -17.12 -9.02
N PHE A 49 -9.26 -16.02 -9.60
CA PHE A 49 -9.62 -14.81 -8.87
C PHE A 49 -11.10 -14.76 -8.50
N GLY A 50 -11.89 -15.70 -9.02
CA GLY A 50 -13.35 -15.77 -8.79
C GLY A 50 -14.08 -14.60 -9.41
N ALA A 51 -13.66 -14.20 -10.62
CA ALA A 51 -14.29 -13.14 -11.39
C ALA A 51 -15.58 -13.64 -12.05
N ASP A 52 -16.54 -12.76 -12.24
CA ASP A 52 -17.69 -12.98 -13.10
C ASP A 52 -17.39 -12.63 -14.57
N SER A 53 -18.42 -12.66 -15.43
CA SER A 53 -18.29 -12.34 -16.86
C SER A 53 -17.82 -10.92 -17.17
N PHE A 54 -17.88 -10.01 -16.20
CA PHE A 54 -17.40 -8.64 -16.30
C PHE A 54 -16.02 -8.44 -15.68
N GLY A 55 -15.35 -9.51 -15.22
CA GLY A 55 -14.08 -9.42 -14.50
C GLY A 55 -14.22 -8.87 -13.07
N MET A 56 -15.43 -8.89 -12.54
CA MET A 56 -15.78 -8.28 -11.25
C MET A 56 -16.03 -9.35 -10.19
N LYS A 57 -16.07 -8.93 -8.93
CA LYS A 57 -16.30 -9.78 -7.77
C LYS A 57 -16.95 -9.00 -6.64
N GLN A 58 -17.70 -9.69 -5.80
CA GLN A 58 -18.22 -9.12 -4.56
C GLN A 58 -17.16 -9.10 -3.47
N TYR A 59 -17.09 -8.00 -2.75
CA TYR A 59 -16.24 -7.73 -1.61
C TYR A 59 -17.04 -7.03 -0.52
N VAL A 60 -16.41 -6.80 0.62
CA VAL A 60 -16.88 -5.83 1.61
C VAL A 60 -15.80 -4.75 1.76
N MET A 61 -16.18 -3.50 1.54
CA MET A 61 -15.34 -2.34 1.81
C MET A 61 -15.59 -1.85 3.23
N ALA A 62 -14.53 -1.56 3.96
CA ALA A 62 -14.59 -0.98 5.28
C ALA A 62 -13.91 0.39 5.30
N PHE A 63 -14.60 1.39 5.80
CA PHE A 63 -14.02 2.68 6.13
C PHE A 63 -13.66 2.70 7.61
N LEU A 64 -12.37 2.87 7.88
CA LEU A 64 -11.87 3.04 9.24
C LEU A 64 -12.05 4.50 9.63
N LYS A 65 -12.69 4.73 10.78
CA LYS A 65 -12.94 6.08 11.32
C LYS A 65 -12.32 6.23 12.70
N LYS A 66 -12.07 7.48 13.11
CA LYS A 66 -11.72 7.77 14.50
C LYS A 66 -12.81 7.20 15.42
N GLY A 67 -12.41 6.41 16.38
CA GLY A 67 -13.31 5.92 17.42
C GLY A 67 -13.49 6.92 18.56
N PRO A 68 -14.47 6.68 19.46
CA PRO A 68 -14.79 7.60 20.55
C PRO A 68 -13.70 7.67 21.64
N ASN A 69 -12.89 6.63 21.80
CA ASN A 69 -11.87 6.57 22.85
C ASN A 69 -10.53 7.09 22.33
N ARG A 70 -10.18 8.31 22.72
CA ARG A 70 -8.96 9.00 22.24
C ARG A 70 -7.99 9.41 23.36
N ASN A 71 -8.31 9.07 24.61
CA ASN A 71 -7.58 9.48 25.83
C ASN A 71 -6.57 8.45 26.34
N GLN A 72 -6.24 7.43 25.52
CA GLN A 72 -5.20 6.46 25.87
C GLN A 72 -3.84 7.15 25.94
N ASP A 73 -2.98 6.68 26.87
CA ASP A 73 -1.59 7.09 26.96
C ASP A 73 -0.76 6.57 25.76
N SER A 74 0.44 7.14 25.58
CA SER A 74 1.28 6.84 24.43
C SER A 74 1.65 5.36 24.33
N SER A 75 1.92 4.70 25.43
CA SER A 75 2.32 3.28 25.44
C SER A 75 1.16 2.37 25.02
N THR A 76 -0.05 2.69 25.48
CA THR A 76 -1.29 2.01 25.05
C THR A 76 -1.54 2.24 23.56
N VAL A 77 -1.36 3.47 23.06
CA VAL A 77 -1.53 3.78 21.63
C VAL A 77 -0.58 2.96 20.77
N GLU A 78 0.71 2.88 21.16
CA GLU A 78 1.71 2.07 20.45
C GLU A 78 1.35 0.59 20.43
N ALA A 79 0.91 0.04 21.57
CA ALA A 79 0.47 -1.35 21.66
C ALA A 79 -0.75 -1.63 20.77
N LEU A 80 -1.74 -0.74 20.76
CA LEU A 80 -2.92 -0.85 19.90
C LEU A 80 -2.55 -0.76 18.41
N GLN A 81 -1.65 0.15 18.04
CA GLN A 81 -1.16 0.27 16.67
C GLN A 81 -0.42 -0.99 16.22
N LYS A 82 0.45 -1.54 17.07
CA LYS A 82 1.16 -2.80 16.79
C LYS A 82 0.16 -3.94 16.57
N GLY A 83 -0.79 -4.11 17.47
CA GLY A 83 -1.80 -5.17 17.36
C GLY A 83 -2.71 -5.01 16.13
N HIS A 84 -3.03 -3.76 15.75
CA HIS A 84 -3.75 -3.43 14.52
C HIS A 84 -2.97 -3.89 13.27
N MET A 85 -1.67 -3.57 13.19
CA MET A 85 -0.81 -3.99 12.08
C MET A 85 -0.65 -5.51 12.01
N GLU A 86 -0.49 -6.18 13.16
CA GLU A 86 -0.44 -7.65 13.22
C GLU A 86 -1.73 -8.29 12.71
N ASN A 87 -2.90 -7.72 13.07
CA ASN A 87 -4.20 -8.17 12.57
C ASN A 87 -4.35 -7.98 11.07
N ILE A 88 -3.94 -6.82 10.52
CA ILE A 88 -3.88 -6.56 9.07
C ILE A 88 -3.06 -7.65 8.37
N ASN A 89 -1.84 -7.89 8.84
CA ASN A 89 -0.94 -8.87 8.25
C ASN A 89 -1.52 -10.29 8.29
N LYS A 90 -2.17 -10.68 9.39
CA LYS A 90 -2.86 -11.96 9.54
C LYS A 90 -4.02 -12.12 8.55
N MET A 91 -4.84 -11.09 8.39
CA MET A 91 -5.95 -11.10 7.44
C MET A 91 -5.46 -11.11 5.98
N ALA A 92 -4.40 -10.38 5.67
CA ALA A 92 -3.78 -10.40 4.35
C ALA A 92 -3.16 -11.76 4.02
N ALA A 93 -2.45 -12.38 4.98
CA ALA A 93 -1.86 -13.71 4.82
C ALA A 93 -2.91 -14.81 4.61
N SER A 94 -4.08 -14.68 5.21
CA SER A 94 -5.21 -15.60 5.02
C SER A 94 -6.04 -15.33 3.76
N GLY A 95 -5.69 -14.32 2.96
CA GLY A 95 -6.43 -13.92 1.75
C GLY A 95 -7.79 -13.26 2.03
N LYS A 96 -8.10 -12.97 3.30
CA LYS A 96 -9.36 -12.29 3.69
C LYS A 96 -9.31 -10.78 3.52
N LEU A 97 -8.13 -10.18 3.48
CA LEU A 97 -7.92 -8.76 3.22
C LEU A 97 -7.08 -8.61 1.96
N VAL A 98 -7.62 -7.99 0.92
CA VAL A 98 -6.91 -7.81 -0.36
C VAL A 98 -6.26 -6.44 -0.47
N LEU A 99 -6.77 -5.45 0.25
CA LEU A 99 -6.23 -4.10 0.25
C LEU A 99 -6.44 -3.44 1.62
N ALA A 100 -5.42 -2.76 2.10
CA ALA A 100 -5.47 -1.88 3.27
C ALA A 100 -4.59 -0.66 3.04
N GLY A 101 -5.03 0.50 3.53
CA GLY A 101 -4.23 1.71 3.47
C GLY A 101 -4.79 2.82 4.34
N PRO A 102 -3.90 3.62 4.98
CA PRO A 102 -4.31 4.80 5.73
C PRO A 102 -4.60 5.97 4.77
N PHE A 103 -5.49 6.87 5.19
CA PHE A 103 -5.56 8.22 4.63
C PHE A 103 -4.42 9.06 5.21
N MET A 104 -3.86 9.95 4.40
CA MET A 104 -2.69 10.76 4.77
C MET A 104 -3.07 12.13 5.36
N ASP A 105 -4.36 12.40 5.47
CA ASP A 105 -4.90 13.60 6.11
C ASP A 105 -5.25 13.35 7.59
N ASP A 106 -5.59 14.44 8.31
CA ASP A 106 -5.99 14.40 9.71
C ASP A 106 -7.51 14.30 9.92
N GLY A 107 -8.28 13.97 8.88
CA GLY A 107 -9.72 13.81 8.92
C GLY A 107 -10.21 12.71 9.86
N ASP A 108 -11.53 12.55 9.96
CA ASP A 108 -12.14 11.48 10.75
C ASP A 108 -11.99 10.10 10.08
N MET A 109 -11.86 10.09 8.76
CA MET A 109 -11.52 8.90 8.00
C MET A 109 -10.05 8.56 8.20
N ARG A 110 -9.76 7.34 8.66
CA ARG A 110 -8.40 6.92 9.00
C ARG A 110 -7.79 5.96 7.98
N GLY A 111 -8.61 5.28 7.22
CA GLY A 111 -8.14 4.34 6.21
C GLY A 111 -9.29 3.56 5.57
N VAL A 112 -8.90 2.67 4.66
CA VAL A 112 -9.82 1.79 3.96
C VAL A 112 -9.29 0.36 3.98
N PHE A 113 -10.21 -0.61 4.12
CA PHE A 113 -9.96 -2.02 3.87
C PHE A 113 -10.88 -2.53 2.76
N ILE A 114 -10.39 -3.48 1.97
CA ILE A 114 -11.23 -4.28 1.07
C ILE A 114 -11.07 -5.74 1.46
N PHE A 115 -12.17 -6.31 1.98
CA PHE A 115 -12.24 -7.70 2.41
C PHE A 115 -12.72 -8.60 1.29
N ASN A 116 -11.99 -9.68 1.03
CA ASN A 116 -12.40 -10.77 0.15
C ASN A 116 -13.30 -11.75 0.91
N VAL A 117 -14.51 -11.29 1.23
CA VAL A 117 -15.54 -12.04 1.92
C VAL A 117 -16.89 -11.79 1.26
N SER A 118 -17.84 -12.71 1.43
CA SER A 118 -19.14 -12.67 0.75
C SER A 118 -20.23 -11.98 1.55
N SER A 119 -19.99 -11.66 2.83
CA SER A 119 -21.04 -11.09 3.70
C SER A 119 -20.50 -10.02 4.64
N LEU A 120 -21.38 -9.07 4.99
CA LEU A 120 -21.11 -8.06 6.03
C LEU A 120 -20.84 -8.71 7.38
N GLU A 121 -21.49 -9.81 7.68
CA GLU A 121 -21.33 -10.51 8.95
C GLU A 121 -19.91 -11.11 9.07
N GLU A 122 -19.39 -11.72 8.00
CA GLU A 122 -18.02 -12.22 7.98
C GLU A 122 -17.00 -11.09 8.13
N ALA A 123 -17.18 -9.98 7.43
CA ALA A 123 -16.34 -8.79 7.56
C ALA A 123 -16.38 -8.24 9.00
N ARG A 124 -17.56 -8.18 9.61
CA ARG A 124 -17.72 -7.74 11.00
C ARG A 124 -16.91 -8.60 11.97
N ARG A 125 -16.99 -9.92 11.87
CA ARG A 125 -16.18 -10.85 12.69
C ARG A 125 -14.68 -10.65 12.55
N LEU A 126 -14.20 -10.18 11.38
CA LEU A 126 -12.80 -9.85 11.16
C LEU A 126 -12.42 -8.52 11.84
N THR A 127 -13.30 -7.51 11.75
CA THR A 127 -13.06 -6.19 12.34
C THR A 127 -13.12 -6.21 13.87
N GLU A 128 -14.03 -7.00 14.44
CA GLU A 128 -14.20 -7.14 15.90
C GLU A 128 -13.00 -7.79 16.61
N LYS A 129 -12.08 -8.40 15.85
CA LYS A 129 -10.83 -8.95 16.39
C LYS A 129 -9.68 -7.94 16.42
N ASP A 130 -9.89 -6.78 15.86
CA ASP A 130 -8.86 -5.74 15.79
C ASP A 130 -8.72 -5.03 17.15
N PRO A 131 -7.52 -5.02 17.78
CA PRO A 131 -7.34 -4.42 19.10
C PRO A 131 -7.69 -2.93 19.15
N ALA A 132 -7.47 -2.19 18.06
CA ALA A 132 -7.80 -0.76 18.00
C ALA A 132 -9.33 -0.54 17.90
N VAL A 133 -10.06 -1.48 17.30
CA VAL A 133 -11.53 -1.47 17.27
C VAL A 133 -12.08 -1.88 18.62
N VAL A 134 -11.57 -2.96 19.22
CA VAL A 134 -11.96 -3.43 20.57
C VAL A 134 -11.78 -2.32 21.61
N ALA A 135 -10.67 -1.58 21.55
CA ALA A 135 -10.41 -0.47 22.47
C ALA A 135 -11.21 0.80 22.15
N GLY A 136 -12.05 0.79 21.11
CA GLY A 136 -12.82 1.96 20.68
C GLY A 136 -11.97 3.12 20.14
N ARG A 137 -10.70 2.87 19.78
CA ARG A 137 -9.82 3.87 19.15
C ARG A 137 -10.12 4.02 17.67
N LEU A 138 -10.61 2.95 17.02
CA LEU A 138 -11.14 2.92 15.66
C LEU A 138 -12.57 2.40 15.68
N THR A 139 -13.35 2.83 14.72
CA THR A 139 -14.62 2.22 14.32
C THR A 139 -14.56 1.87 12.85
N MET A 140 -15.36 0.91 12.39
CA MET A 140 -15.41 0.50 11.01
C MET A 140 -16.84 0.54 10.49
N GLU A 141 -17.01 1.21 9.36
CA GLU A 141 -18.26 1.22 8.60
C GLU A 141 -18.11 0.28 7.41
N LEU A 142 -19.01 -0.70 7.30
CA LEU A 142 -18.91 -1.80 6.32
C LEU A 142 -19.95 -1.66 5.24
N HIS A 143 -19.53 -1.79 3.97
CA HIS A 143 -20.40 -1.74 2.80
C HIS A 143 -20.15 -2.95 1.89
N PRO A 144 -21.22 -3.63 1.40
CA PRO A 144 -21.08 -4.52 0.26
C PRO A 144 -20.54 -3.72 -0.92
N TRP A 145 -19.53 -4.25 -1.59
CA TRP A 145 -18.91 -3.55 -2.71
C TRP A 145 -18.62 -4.53 -3.86
N TYR A 146 -18.94 -4.10 -5.06
CA TYR A 146 -18.70 -4.85 -6.28
C TYR A 146 -17.54 -4.20 -7.03
N GLY A 147 -16.41 -4.87 -7.10
CA GLY A 147 -15.17 -4.33 -7.63
C GLY A 147 -14.41 -5.31 -8.50
N SER A 148 -13.35 -4.85 -9.16
CA SER A 148 -12.53 -5.69 -10.01
C SER A 148 -11.92 -6.88 -9.26
N ALA A 149 -12.00 -8.08 -9.84
CA ALA A 149 -11.33 -9.27 -9.32
C ALA A 149 -9.80 -9.16 -9.39
N ALA A 150 -9.26 -8.23 -10.19
CA ALA A 150 -7.84 -7.92 -10.26
C ALA A 150 -7.25 -7.41 -8.93
N LEU A 151 -8.07 -7.11 -7.92
CA LEU A 151 -7.60 -6.82 -6.56
C LEU A 151 -7.05 -8.07 -5.83
N ILE A 152 -7.45 -9.27 -6.22
CA ILE A 152 -7.03 -10.52 -5.54
C ILE A 152 -5.50 -10.66 -5.48
N PRO A 153 -4.73 -10.46 -6.56
CA PRO A 153 -3.27 -10.59 -6.53
C PRO A 153 -2.53 -9.38 -5.92
N VAL A 154 -3.22 -8.31 -5.49
CA VAL A 154 -2.56 -7.07 -5.03
C VAL A 154 -1.53 -7.34 -3.93
N ASN A 155 -1.85 -8.16 -2.92
CA ASN A 155 -0.90 -8.49 -1.85
C ASN A 155 0.34 -9.27 -2.36
N ALA A 156 0.18 -10.13 -3.35
CA ALA A 156 1.29 -10.87 -3.95
C ALA A 156 2.20 -9.94 -4.78
N ILE A 157 1.59 -8.99 -5.50
CA ILE A 157 2.31 -7.96 -6.27
C ILE A 157 3.01 -6.99 -5.30
N HIS A 158 2.32 -6.54 -4.24
CA HIS A 158 2.88 -5.65 -3.23
C HIS A 158 4.17 -6.20 -2.61
N LYS A 159 4.20 -7.51 -2.28
CA LYS A 159 5.41 -8.16 -1.75
C LYS A 159 6.62 -8.08 -2.67
N LYS A 160 6.42 -7.93 -3.99
CA LYS A 160 7.52 -7.75 -4.96
C LYS A 160 7.97 -6.29 -5.05
N LEU A 161 7.15 -5.35 -4.63
CA LEU A 161 7.44 -3.91 -4.63
C LEU A 161 8.06 -3.45 -3.31
N ALA A 162 7.68 -4.07 -2.20
CA ALA A 162 8.14 -3.69 -0.87
C ALA A 162 9.55 -4.22 -0.58
N ARG A 163 10.47 -3.31 -0.24
CA ARG A 163 11.81 -3.66 0.24
C ARG A 163 11.84 -3.96 1.74
N LYS A 164 10.84 -3.51 2.48
CA LYS A 164 10.68 -3.71 3.93
C LYS A 164 9.25 -4.15 4.21
N PRO A 165 9.02 -5.01 5.21
CA PRO A 165 7.67 -5.30 5.66
C PRO A 165 7.03 -4.04 6.27
N ILE A 166 5.72 -3.94 6.16
CA ILE A 166 4.92 -2.90 6.82
C ILE A 166 4.67 -3.30 8.26
#